data_388884d94252cbaeda11ef0183cb2050
#
_entry.id   388884d94252cbaeda11ef0183cb2050
#
_cell.length_a   1.000
_cell.length_b   1.000
_cell.length_c   1.000
_cell.angle_alpha   90.00
_cell.angle_beta   90.00
_cell.angle_gamma   90.00
#
_symmetry.space_group_name_H-M   'P 1'
#
loop_
_entity.id
_entity.type
_entity.pdbx_description
1 polymer ?
#
loop_
_entity_poly.entity_id
_entity_poly.type
_entity_poly.pdbx_seq_one_letter_code
_entity_poly.pdbx_strand_id
1 'polypeptide(L)'
;MVENNQDNMIQFVDVEKYYGHFHALKNINLTIKRGETVVLIGPSGSGKSTLIRAINGLEPIQEGHLIVNGYDLHDPKTDINKIRKRVGMVFQHFNLYNNKSVIENVMLAPRIVSHIPEEENEKYALELLDRVGLKDKAGSMPSMLSGGQKQRVAIARSLAMKPSALLFDEPTSALDPEMIGDVLRIIQNIAKDSDMTSLIVTHEMNFAQNVANRVIFYG
;
A
#
# COMPACT_ATOMS: atom_id res chain seq x y z
N MET A 1 -8.00 27.48 5.16
CA MET A 1 -6.58 27.07 5.00
C MET A 1 -6.45 25.74 5.69
N VAL A 2 -6.07 24.70 4.97
CA VAL A 2 -5.86 23.38 5.57
C VAL A 2 -4.59 23.44 6.42
N GLU A 3 -4.69 23.23 7.74
CA GLU A 3 -3.53 23.19 8.62
C GLU A 3 -2.66 21.98 8.23
N ASN A 4 -1.47 22.27 7.73
CA ASN A 4 -0.47 21.25 7.41
C ASN A 4 0.21 20.82 8.72
N ASN A 5 -0.45 19.91 9.46
CA ASN A 5 0.13 19.36 10.68
C ASN A 5 1.16 18.29 10.28
N GLN A 6 2.43 18.47 10.65
CA GLN A 6 3.53 17.55 10.33
C GLN A 6 3.32 16.13 10.86
N ASP A 7 2.44 15.96 11.86
CA ASP A 7 2.08 14.66 12.42
C ASP A 7 1.14 13.85 11.51
N ASN A 8 0.50 14.50 10.52
CA ASN A 8 -0.41 13.83 9.61
C ASN A 8 0.37 13.24 8.41
N MET A 9 0.14 11.94 8.17
CA MET A 9 0.66 11.27 6.98
C MET A 9 -0.29 11.40 5.80
N ILE A 10 -1.61 11.25 6.05
CA ILE A 10 -2.66 11.33 5.04
C ILE A 10 -3.81 12.16 5.62
N GLN A 11 -4.33 13.11 4.83
CA GLN A 11 -5.48 13.93 5.22
C GLN A 11 -6.41 14.14 4.02
N PHE A 12 -7.64 13.70 4.15
CA PHE A 12 -8.75 14.00 3.26
C PHE A 12 -9.54 15.15 3.87
N VAL A 13 -9.84 16.19 3.08
CA VAL A 13 -10.65 17.34 3.48
C VAL A 13 -11.68 17.59 2.39
N ASP A 14 -12.95 17.34 2.70
CA ASP A 14 -14.10 17.50 1.83
C ASP A 14 -13.92 16.87 0.44
N VAL A 15 -13.31 15.66 0.41
CA VAL A 15 -12.92 15.01 -0.85
C VAL A 15 -14.12 14.38 -1.53
N GLU A 16 -14.28 14.69 -2.80
CA GLU A 16 -15.30 14.18 -3.71
C GLU A 16 -14.66 13.38 -4.86
N LYS A 17 -15.25 12.24 -5.19
CA LYS A 17 -14.82 11.42 -6.33
C LYS A 17 -16.02 10.91 -7.11
N TYR A 18 -15.99 11.14 -8.41
CA TYR A 18 -17.03 10.72 -9.35
C TYR A 18 -16.47 9.81 -10.45
N TYR A 19 -17.25 8.82 -10.85
CA TYR A 19 -17.08 8.05 -12.09
C TYR A 19 -18.30 8.29 -12.98
N GLY A 20 -18.20 9.28 -13.89
CA GLY A 20 -19.36 9.77 -14.62
C GLY A 20 -20.43 10.32 -13.66
N HIS A 21 -21.60 9.68 -13.63
CA HIS A 21 -22.68 10.06 -12.71
C HIS A 21 -22.64 9.33 -11.35
N PHE A 22 -21.75 8.37 -11.20
CA PHE A 22 -21.63 7.63 -9.94
C PHE A 22 -20.72 8.38 -8.96
N HIS A 23 -21.27 8.74 -7.79
CA HIS A 23 -20.59 9.43 -6.71
C HIS A 23 -19.91 8.41 -5.79
N ALA A 24 -18.64 8.15 -6.01
CA ALA A 24 -17.90 7.09 -5.36
C ALA A 24 -17.35 7.46 -3.98
N LEU A 25 -16.84 8.70 -3.81
CA LEU A 25 -16.44 9.24 -2.51
C LEU A 25 -17.24 10.51 -2.27
N LYS A 26 -17.89 10.60 -1.09
CA LYS A 26 -18.83 11.67 -0.75
C LYS A 26 -18.35 12.37 0.52
N ASN A 27 -17.92 13.62 0.38
CA ASN A 27 -17.50 14.49 1.50
C ASN A 27 -16.56 13.79 2.48
N ILE A 28 -15.50 13.17 1.95
CA ILE A 28 -14.59 12.40 2.77
C ILE A 28 -13.70 13.33 3.60
N ASN A 29 -13.80 13.17 4.91
CA ASN A 29 -12.99 13.86 5.91
C ASN A 29 -12.32 12.80 6.79
N LEU A 30 -11.01 12.58 6.59
CA LEU A 30 -10.26 11.53 7.27
C LEU A 30 -8.81 11.97 7.45
N THR A 31 -8.29 11.82 8.66
CA THR A 31 -6.87 12.04 8.96
C THR A 31 -6.23 10.76 9.47
N ILE A 32 -5.07 10.41 8.95
CA ILE A 32 -4.24 9.29 9.39
C ILE A 32 -2.89 9.87 9.83
N LYS A 33 -2.52 9.60 11.07
CA LYS A 33 -1.26 10.09 11.65
C LYS A 33 -0.07 9.24 11.19
N ARG A 34 1.14 9.80 11.31
CA ARG A 34 2.37 9.04 11.08
C ARG A 34 2.49 7.90 12.08
N GLY A 35 2.92 6.73 11.60
CA GLY A 35 3.02 5.51 12.41
C GLY A 35 1.67 4.88 12.80
N GLU A 36 0.54 5.45 12.38
CA GLU A 36 -0.78 4.89 12.67
C GLU A 36 -1.11 3.75 11.69
N THR A 37 -1.63 2.64 12.23
CA THR A 37 -2.25 1.58 11.44
C THR A 37 -3.76 1.72 11.49
N VAL A 38 -4.35 2.04 10.34
CA VAL A 38 -5.79 2.18 10.16
C VAL A 38 -6.31 1.03 9.30
N VAL A 39 -7.39 0.39 9.72
CA VAL A 39 -8.08 -0.63 8.94
C VAL A 39 -9.44 -0.10 8.49
N LEU A 40 -9.70 -0.18 7.18
CA LEU A 40 -11.00 0.13 6.57
C LEU A 40 -11.78 -1.17 6.36
N ILE A 41 -12.96 -1.22 6.92
CA ILE A 41 -13.93 -2.30 6.72
C ILE A 41 -15.24 -1.73 6.15
N GLY A 42 -16.08 -2.57 5.58
CA GLY A 42 -17.38 -2.17 5.04
C GLY A 42 -17.82 -3.02 3.85
N PRO A 43 -19.02 -2.81 3.32
CA PRO A 43 -19.58 -3.61 2.24
C PRO A 43 -18.76 -3.46 0.94
N SER A 44 -18.84 -4.49 0.07
CA SER A 44 -18.27 -4.40 -1.27
C SER A 44 -18.94 -3.27 -2.06
N GLY A 45 -18.15 -2.55 -2.85
CA GLY A 45 -18.66 -1.42 -3.65
C GLY A 45 -18.85 -0.11 -2.88
N SER A 46 -18.55 -0.02 -1.58
CA SER A 46 -18.68 1.22 -0.81
C SER A 46 -17.64 2.30 -1.16
N GLY A 47 -16.63 2.00 -1.98
CA GLY A 47 -15.61 2.98 -2.36
C GLY A 47 -14.26 2.85 -1.64
N LYS A 48 -14.04 1.82 -0.80
CA LYS A 48 -12.79 1.61 -0.05
C LYS A 48 -11.56 1.54 -0.96
N SER A 49 -11.62 0.74 -2.05
CA SER A 49 -10.53 0.65 -3.02
C SER A 49 -10.30 1.97 -3.76
N THR A 50 -11.35 2.73 -4.04
CA THR A 50 -11.24 4.08 -4.62
C THR A 50 -10.53 5.03 -3.66
N LEU A 51 -10.92 5.02 -2.39
CA LEU A 51 -10.32 5.85 -1.35
C LEU A 51 -8.83 5.57 -1.19
N ILE A 52 -8.46 4.29 -1.07
CA ILE A 52 -7.05 3.92 -0.87
C ILE A 52 -6.20 4.22 -2.12
N ARG A 53 -6.75 4.02 -3.34
CA ARG A 53 -6.08 4.33 -4.61
C ARG A 53 -5.96 5.82 -4.89
N ALA A 54 -6.81 6.65 -4.29
CA ALA A 54 -6.67 8.10 -4.39
C ALA A 54 -5.37 8.59 -3.71
N ILE A 55 -4.94 7.96 -2.61
CA ILE A 55 -3.78 8.37 -1.82
C ILE A 55 -2.47 8.37 -2.62
N ASN A 56 -2.30 7.45 -3.56
CA ASN A 56 -1.12 7.41 -4.44
C ASN A 56 -1.39 7.96 -5.85
N GLY A 57 -2.54 8.65 -6.03
CA GLY A 57 -2.94 9.29 -7.27
C GLY A 57 -3.25 8.33 -8.42
N LEU A 58 -3.59 7.06 -8.14
CA LEU A 58 -4.11 6.13 -9.15
C LEU A 58 -5.55 6.48 -9.51
N GLU A 59 -6.30 7.02 -8.54
CA GLU A 59 -7.66 7.53 -8.72
C GLU A 59 -7.68 9.02 -8.37
N PRO A 60 -7.60 9.94 -9.36
CA PRO A 60 -7.62 11.37 -9.07
C PRO A 60 -8.99 11.79 -8.50
N ILE A 61 -8.96 12.64 -7.49
CA ILE A 61 -10.15 13.27 -6.91
C ILE A 61 -10.62 14.44 -7.79
N GLN A 62 -11.90 14.83 -7.68
CA GLN A 62 -12.43 15.98 -8.43
C GLN A 62 -12.54 17.25 -7.59
N GLU A 63 -12.87 17.12 -6.28
CA GLU A 63 -13.04 18.26 -5.39
C GLU A 63 -12.42 17.96 -4.03
N GLY A 64 -12.20 18.99 -3.23
CA GLY A 64 -11.56 18.91 -1.91
C GLY A 64 -10.04 18.88 -1.98
N HIS A 65 -9.42 18.49 -0.86
CA HIS A 65 -7.97 18.39 -0.73
C HIS A 65 -7.57 17.02 -0.22
N LEU A 66 -6.59 16.39 -0.86
CA LEU A 66 -5.98 15.15 -0.40
C LEU A 66 -4.49 15.39 -0.19
N ILE A 67 -4.12 15.57 1.07
CA ILE A 67 -2.76 15.87 1.46
C ILE A 67 -2.08 14.55 1.89
N VAL A 68 -0.98 14.22 1.23
CA VAL A 68 -0.20 13.00 1.52
C VAL A 68 1.25 13.37 1.73
N ASN A 69 1.77 13.06 2.90
CA ASN A 69 3.14 13.40 3.29
C ASN A 69 3.46 14.90 3.08
N GLY A 70 2.48 15.78 3.34
CA GLY A 70 2.59 17.23 3.19
C GLY A 70 2.38 17.77 1.77
N TYR A 71 2.10 16.91 0.79
CA TYR A 71 1.80 17.32 -0.59
C TYR A 71 0.31 17.19 -0.88
N ASP A 72 -0.32 18.26 -1.37
CA ASP A 72 -1.71 18.21 -1.83
C ASP A 72 -1.77 17.62 -3.25
N LEU A 73 -2.46 16.50 -3.42
CA LEU A 73 -2.61 15.82 -4.71
C LEU A 73 -3.53 16.58 -5.68
N HIS A 74 -4.33 17.50 -5.18
CA HIS A 74 -5.20 18.35 -6.00
C HIS A 74 -4.46 19.55 -6.59
N ASP A 75 -3.30 19.93 -6.03
CA ASP A 75 -2.46 21.01 -6.59
C ASP A 75 -1.78 20.52 -7.88
N PRO A 76 -2.04 21.16 -9.05
CA PRO A 76 -1.40 20.80 -10.32
C PRO A 76 0.13 20.87 -10.32
N LYS A 77 0.73 21.57 -9.35
CA LYS A 77 2.18 21.67 -9.19
C LYS A 77 2.79 20.49 -8.44
N THR A 78 1.96 19.64 -7.84
CA THR A 78 2.44 18.50 -7.07
C THR A 78 3.01 17.43 -8.00
N ASP A 79 4.28 17.10 -7.80
CA ASP A 79 4.91 15.96 -8.47
C ASP A 79 4.47 14.65 -7.79
N ILE A 80 3.55 13.95 -8.42
CA ILE A 80 3.01 12.67 -7.95
C ILE A 80 4.10 11.60 -7.73
N ASN A 81 5.23 11.67 -8.43
CA ASN A 81 6.31 10.71 -8.28
C ASN A 81 7.00 10.85 -6.90
N LYS A 82 7.04 12.05 -6.33
CA LYS A 82 7.53 12.26 -4.96
C LYS A 82 6.67 11.54 -3.93
N ILE A 83 5.36 11.50 -4.15
CA ILE A 83 4.41 10.77 -3.30
C ILE A 83 4.59 9.27 -3.49
N ARG A 84 4.60 8.78 -4.73
CA ARG A 84 4.75 7.36 -5.06
C ARG A 84 6.07 6.75 -4.59
N LYS A 85 7.12 7.55 -4.41
CA LYS A 85 8.37 7.11 -3.76
C LYS A 85 8.20 6.82 -2.27
N ARG A 86 7.27 7.51 -1.60
CA ARG A 86 7.06 7.46 -0.15
C ARG A 86 5.85 6.66 0.28
N VAL A 87 4.97 6.33 -0.66
CA VAL A 87 3.74 5.59 -0.42
C VAL A 87 3.75 4.34 -1.27
N GLY A 88 4.04 3.20 -0.65
CA GLY A 88 3.96 1.90 -1.30
C GLY A 88 2.52 1.39 -1.36
N MET A 89 2.22 0.51 -2.31
CA MET A 89 0.91 -0.10 -2.42
C MET A 89 1.00 -1.58 -2.77
N VAL A 90 0.23 -2.37 -2.04
CA VAL A 90 0.01 -3.80 -2.26
C VAL A 90 -1.43 -3.98 -2.72
N PHE A 91 -1.61 -4.53 -3.90
CA PHE A 91 -2.90 -4.71 -4.55
C PHE A 91 -3.51 -6.09 -4.25
N GLN A 92 -4.80 -6.22 -4.50
CA GLN A 92 -5.53 -7.48 -4.49
C GLN A 92 -4.92 -8.49 -5.48
N HIS A 93 -4.58 -8.05 -6.70
CA HIS A 93 -3.80 -8.81 -7.65
C HIS A 93 -2.32 -8.48 -7.49
N PHE A 94 -1.47 -9.48 -7.56
CA PHE A 94 -0.05 -9.38 -7.22
C PHE A 94 0.74 -8.39 -8.09
N ASN A 95 0.30 -8.20 -9.35
CA ASN A 95 0.89 -7.28 -10.34
C ASN A 95 2.42 -7.44 -10.50
N LEU A 96 2.92 -8.68 -10.40
CA LEU A 96 4.33 -8.96 -10.63
C LEU A 96 4.66 -8.90 -12.12
N TYR A 97 5.86 -8.46 -12.44
CA TYR A 97 6.41 -8.51 -13.80
C TYR A 97 6.75 -9.96 -14.14
N ASN A 98 5.95 -10.59 -15.00
CA ASN A 98 6.08 -12.01 -15.35
C ASN A 98 7.38 -12.34 -16.12
N ASN A 99 8.02 -11.35 -16.72
CA ASN A 99 9.28 -11.47 -17.46
C ASN A 99 10.52 -11.15 -16.60
N LYS A 100 10.34 -11.06 -15.28
CA LYS A 100 11.40 -10.79 -14.30
C LYS A 100 11.36 -11.82 -13.19
N SER A 101 12.54 -12.22 -12.70
CA SER A 101 12.64 -13.06 -11.52
C SER A 101 12.08 -12.37 -10.25
N VAL A 102 11.93 -13.11 -9.18
CA VAL A 102 11.47 -12.61 -7.88
C VAL A 102 12.35 -11.46 -7.40
N ILE A 103 13.66 -11.64 -7.39
CA ILE A 103 14.59 -10.60 -6.94
C ILE A 103 14.57 -9.39 -7.85
N GLU A 104 14.52 -9.57 -9.18
CA GLU A 104 14.41 -8.46 -10.14
C GLU A 104 13.12 -7.67 -9.97
N ASN A 105 12.00 -8.31 -9.59
CA ASN A 105 10.75 -7.61 -9.25
C ASN A 105 10.95 -6.67 -8.04
N VAL A 106 11.69 -7.09 -7.02
CA VAL A 106 11.97 -6.28 -5.82
C VAL A 106 12.95 -5.15 -6.13
N MET A 107 14.00 -5.43 -6.92
CA MET A 107 15.08 -4.50 -7.24
C MET A 107 14.69 -3.40 -8.23
N LEU A 108 13.64 -3.61 -9.02
CA LEU A 108 13.34 -2.78 -10.20
C LEU A 108 13.14 -1.29 -9.86
N ALA A 109 12.26 -0.99 -8.90
CA ALA A 109 11.95 0.39 -8.55
C ALA A 109 13.14 1.12 -7.90
N PRO A 110 13.86 0.56 -6.91
CA PRO A 110 15.06 1.18 -6.36
C PRO A 110 16.13 1.49 -7.41
N ARG A 111 16.33 0.59 -8.38
CA ARG A 111 17.29 0.77 -9.47
C ARG A 111 16.91 1.94 -10.39
N ILE A 112 15.65 1.97 -10.85
CA ILE A 112 15.21 2.95 -11.85
C ILE A 112 14.94 4.33 -11.23
N VAL A 113 14.30 4.36 -10.04
CA VAL A 113 13.77 5.59 -9.45
C VAL A 113 14.75 6.25 -8.49
N SER A 114 15.54 5.45 -7.78
CA SER A 114 16.48 5.94 -6.75
C SER A 114 17.95 5.75 -7.16
N HIS A 115 18.20 5.10 -8.30
CA HIS A 115 19.54 4.84 -8.83
C HIS A 115 20.47 4.16 -7.81
N ILE A 116 19.91 3.26 -6.99
CA ILE A 116 20.68 2.49 -6.01
C ILE A 116 21.67 1.58 -6.74
N PRO A 117 22.94 1.53 -6.32
CA PRO A 117 23.94 0.62 -6.89
C PRO A 117 23.47 -0.84 -6.83
N GLU A 118 23.81 -1.62 -7.86
CA GLU A 118 23.31 -2.99 -8.04
C GLU A 118 23.60 -3.87 -6.83
N GLU A 119 24.83 -3.86 -6.32
CA GLU A 119 25.24 -4.67 -5.16
C GLU A 119 24.45 -4.32 -3.88
N GLU A 120 24.27 -3.03 -3.59
CA GLU A 120 23.48 -2.56 -2.44
C GLU A 120 22.00 -2.95 -2.59
N ASN A 121 21.47 -2.78 -3.80
CA ASN A 121 20.08 -3.09 -4.13
C ASN A 121 19.81 -4.59 -4.02
N GLU A 122 20.70 -5.45 -4.52
CA GLU A 122 20.58 -6.89 -4.42
C GLU A 122 20.61 -7.36 -2.96
N LYS A 123 21.57 -6.87 -2.19
CA LYS A 123 21.68 -7.18 -0.75
C LYS A 123 20.38 -6.84 -0.03
N TYR A 124 19.86 -5.62 -0.22
CA TYR A 124 18.63 -5.20 0.44
C TYR A 124 17.40 -5.98 -0.05
N ALA A 125 17.33 -6.30 -1.35
CA ALA A 125 16.26 -7.14 -1.89
C ALA A 125 16.25 -8.54 -1.26
N LEU A 126 17.42 -9.15 -1.07
CA LEU A 126 17.56 -10.45 -0.39
C LEU A 126 17.13 -10.38 1.08
N GLU A 127 17.44 -9.29 1.79
CA GLU A 127 16.95 -9.06 3.16
C GLU A 127 15.43 -8.95 3.21
N LEU A 128 14.81 -8.25 2.25
CA LEU A 128 13.35 -8.15 2.16
C LEU A 128 12.69 -9.49 1.82
N LEU A 129 13.29 -10.26 0.91
CA LEU A 129 12.82 -11.61 0.58
C LEU A 129 12.94 -12.56 1.77
N ASP A 130 13.97 -12.41 2.58
CA ASP A 130 14.13 -13.17 3.82
C ASP A 130 13.03 -12.83 4.84
N ARG A 131 12.70 -11.53 5.02
CA ARG A 131 11.59 -11.08 5.88
C ARG A 131 10.23 -11.66 5.49
N VAL A 132 10.02 -11.95 4.21
CA VAL A 132 8.78 -12.57 3.71
C VAL A 132 8.91 -14.08 3.50
N GLY A 133 10.04 -14.71 3.91
CA GLY A 133 10.28 -16.14 3.83
C GLY A 133 10.41 -16.69 2.42
N LEU A 134 11.04 -15.93 1.50
CA LEU A 134 11.19 -16.29 0.08
C LEU A 134 12.61 -16.09 -0.47
N LYS A 135 13.61 -16.02 0.41
CA LYS A 135 15.01 -15.83 -0.01
C LYS A 135 15.49 -16.95 -0.94
N ASP A 136 15.07 -18.19 -0.67
CA ASP A 136 15.38 -19.38 -1.48
C ASP A 136 14.72 -19.35 -2.87
N LYS A 137 13.74 -18.47 -3.09
CA LYS A 137 13.01 -18.26 -4.35
C LYS A 137 13.47 -17.05 -5.13
N ALA A 138 14.54 -16.36 -4.71
CA ALA A 138 15.00 -15.11 -5.33
C ALA A 138 15.18 -15.21 -6.85
N GLY A 139 15.75 -16.31 -7.36
CA GLY A 139 15.95 -16.57 -8.80
C GLY A 139 14.73 -17.15 -9.52
N SER A 140 13.65 -17.50 -8.81
CA SER A 140 12.46 -18.09 -9.42
C SER A 140 11.67 -17.07 -10.26
N MET A 141 10.93 -17.56 -11.26
CA MET A 141 9.99 -16.72 -12.02
C MET A 141 8.62 -16.69 -11.32
N PRO A 142 7.82 -15.63 -11.45
CA PRO A 142 6.49 -15.53 -10.85
C PRO A 142 5.55 -16.69 -11.21
N SER A 143 5.66 -17.26 -12.41
CA SER A 143 4.88 -18.43 -12.85
C SER A 143 5.10 -19.68 -12.00
N MET A 144 6.23 -19.77 -11.31
CA MET A 144 6.60 -20.90 -10.45
C MET A 144 6.13 -20.75 -9.00
N LEU A 145 5.45 -19.64 -8.67
CA LEU A 145 5.04 -19.30 -7.31
C LEU A 145 3.55 -19.56 -7.10
N SER A 146 3.18 -19.98 -5.88
CA SER A 146 1.78 -19.97 -5.42
C SER A 146 1.24 -18.55 -5.27
N GLY A 147 -0.08 -18.38 -5.16
CA GLY A 147 -0.73 -17.09 -4.95
C GLY A 147 -0.19 -16.36 -3.71
N GLY A 148 -0.10 -17.06 -2.58
CA GLY A 148 0.46 -16.50 -1.34
C GLY A 148 1.93 -16.11 -1.46
N GLN A 149 2.74 -16.88 -2.21
CA GLN A 149 4.13 -16.51 -2.50
C GLN A 149 4.22 -15.25 -3.37
N LYS A 150 3.39 -15.15 -4.42
CA LYS A 150 3.31 -13.95 -5.27
C LYS A 150 2.95 -12.71 -4.46
N GLN A 151 1.99 -12.83 -3.54
CA GLN A 151 1.60 -11.71 -2.67
C GLN A 151 2.73 -11.30 -1.73
N ARG A 152 3.46 -12.26 -1.17
CA ARG A 152 4.63 -11.98 -0.33
C ARG A 152 5.74 -11.26 -1.10
N VAL A 153 5.97 -11.62 -2.38
CA VAL A 153 6.89 -10.88 -3.26
C VAL A 153 6.38 -9.47 -3.53
N ALA A 154 5.06 -9.27 -3.76
CA ALA A 154 4.48 -7.94 -3.96
C ALA A 154 4.64 -7.05 -2.72
N ILE A 155 4.54 -7.62 -1.51
CA ILE A 155 4.83 -6.92 -0.26
C ILE A 155 6.31 -6.52 -0.19
N ALA A 156 7.24 -7.45 -0.42
CA ALA A 156 8.68 -7.17 -0.43
C ALA A 156 9.04 -6.06 -1.44
N ARG A 157 8.48 -6.12 -2.65
CA ARG A 157 8.63 -5.09 -3.69
C ARG A 157 8.14 -3.72 -3.21
N SER A 158 7.02 -3.66 -2.51
CA SER A 158 6.47 -2.39 -2.01
C SER A 158 7.33 -1.78 -0.90
N LEU A 159 8.02 -2.61 -0.11
CA LEU A 159 8.96 -2.18 0.93
C LEU A 159 10.32 -1.72 0.37
N ALA A 160 10.68 -2.15 -0.85
CA ALA A 160 12.01 -1.91 -1.41
C ALA A 160 12.36 -0.42 -1.59
N MET A 161 11.34 0.44 -1.75
CA MET A 161 11.50 1.90 -1.82
C MET A 161 11.63 2.58 -0.46
N LYS A 162 11.64 1.83 0.66
CA LYS A 162 11.65 2.35 2.05
C LYS A 162 10.54 3.40 2.24
N PRO A 163 9.26 3.04 1.97
CA PRO A 163 8.16 3.99 2.04
C PRO A 163 7.89 4.44 3.47
N SER A 164 7.30 5.62 3.64
CA SER A 164 6.80 6.13 4.93
C SER A 164 5.37 5.67 5.21
N ALA A 165 4.64 5.25 4.18
CA ALA A 165 3.32 4.64 4.31
C ALA A 165 3.17 3.47 3.35
N LEU A 166 2.40 2.45 3.78
CA LEU A 166 2.07 1.27 3.00
C LEU A 166 0.57 1.07 2.95
N LEU A 167 0.04 0.99 1.74
CA LEU A 167 -1.37 0.82 1.46
C LEU A 167 -1.64 -0.63 1.05
N PHE A 168 -2.66 -1.26 1.62
CA PHE A 168 -3.06 -2.62 1.30
C PHE A 168 -4.52 -2.63 0.83
N ASP A 169 -4.74 -2.92 -0.44
CA ASP A 169 -6.07 -2.99 -1.06
C ASP A 169 -6.48 -4.47 -1.17
N GLU A 170 -7.20 -4.98 -0.17
CA GLU A 170 -7.67 -6.35 -0.06
C GLU A 170 -6.58 -7.41 -0.35
N PRO A 171 -5.46 -7.41 0.39
CA PRO A 171 -4.25 -8.17 0.04
C PRO A 171 -4.43 -9.70 0.07
N THR A 172 -5.54 -10.21 0.60
CA THR A 172 -5.82 -11.66 0.76
C THR A 172 -7.00 -12.15 -0.07
N SER A 173 -7.77 -11.27 -0.70
CA SER A 173 -9.03 -11.64 -1.37
C SER A 173 -8.84 -12.51 -2.63
N ALA A 174 -7.64 -12.53 -3.21
CA ALA A 174 -7.29 -13.39 -4.37
C ALA A 174 -6.52 -14.66 -3.96
N LEU A 175 -6.49 -15.00 -2.66
CA LEU A 175 -5.73 -16.13 -2.13
C LEU A 175 -6.65 -17.28 -1.71
N ASP A 176 -6.11 -18.49 -1.83
CA ASP A 176 -6.71 -19.68 -1.22
C ASP A 176 -6.67 -19.56 0.32
N PRO A 177 -7.69 -20.07 1.05
CA PRO A 177 -7.79 -19.93 2.50
C PRO A 177 -6.54 -20.37 3.28
N GLU A 178 -5.85 -21.41 2.80
CA GLU A 178 -4.64 -21.94 3.40
C GLU A 178 -3.46 -20.95 3.37
N MET A 179 -3.46 -20.02 2.40
CA MET A 179 -2.37 -19.05 2.19
C MET A 179 -2.58 -17.73 2.94
N ILE A 180 -3.80 -17.45 3.41
CA ILE A 180 -4.19 -16.17 4.02
C ILE A 180 -3.38 -15.90 5.29
N GLY A 181 -3.27 -16.90 6.16
CA GLY A 181 -2.63 -16.75 7.47
C GLY A 181 -1.18 -16.27 7.41
N ASP A 182 -0.40 -16.79 6.46
CA ASP A 182 1.00 -16.40 6.30
C ASP A 182 1.14 -14.94 5.81
N VAL A 183 0.30 -14.53 4.86
CA VAL A 183 0.32 -13.17 4.34
C VAL A 183 -0.11 -12.17 5.42
N LEU A 184 -1.17 -12.47 6.18
CA LEU A 184 -1.64 -11.62 7.27
C LEU A 184 -0.59 -11.46 8.37
N ARG A 185 0.16 -12.53 8.71
CA ARG A 185 1.24 -12.49 9.69
C ARG A 185 2.36 -11.53 9.26
N ILE A 186 2.72 -11.55 7.97
CA ILE A 186 3.72 -10.63 7.43
C ILE A 186 3.23 -9.18 7.51
N ILE A 187 1.98 -8.91 7.10
CA ILE A 187 1.37 -7.58 7.19
C ILE A 187 1.33 -7.10 8.65
N GLN A 188 0.97 -7.98 9.59
CA GLN A 188 0.97 -7.66 11.01
C GLN A 188 2.37 -7.29 11.54
N ASN A 189 3.42 -7.99 11.10
CA ASN A 189 4.78 -7.67 11.50
C ASN A 189 5.25 -6.32 10.93
N ILE A 190 4.82 -5.96 9.71
CA ILE A 190 5.10 -4.65 9.10
C ILE A 190 4.35 -3.55 9.87
N ALA A 191 3.07 -3.76 10.19
CA ALA A 191 2.24 -2.79 10.90
C ALA A 191 2.68 -2.53 12.35
N LYS A 192 3.46 -3.43 12.95
CA LYS A 192 4.07 -3.24 14.27
C LYS A 192 5.31 -2.33 14.25
N ASP A 193 5.86 -2.06 13.09
CA ASP A 193 6.96 -1.10 12.93
C ASP A 193 6.39 0.31 13.13
N SER A 194 6.78 0.96 14.23
CA SER A 194 6.23 2.26 14.65
C SER A 194 6.50 3.40 13.66
N ASP A 195 7.47 3.22 12.77
CA ASP A 195 7.81 4.24 11.77
C ASP A 195 6.98 4.09 10.48
N MET A 196 6.25 2.97 10.34
CA MET A 196 5.44 2.68 9.19
C MET A 196 3.97 3.06 9.40
N THR A 197 3.46 4.00 8.60
CA THR A 197 2.03 4.25 8.54
C THR A 197 1.37 3.20 7.65
N SER A 198 0.29 2.57 8.10
CA SER A 198 -0.39 1.54 7.33
C SER A 198 -1.88 1.83 7.17
N LEU A 199 -2.39 1.73 5.93
CA LEU A 199 -3.82 1.74 5.65
C LEU A 199 -4.20 0.44 4.95
N ILE A 200 -5.11 -0.31 5.57
CA ILE A 200 -5.42 -1.68 5.16
C ILE A 200 -6.92 -1.80 4.88
N VAL A 201 -7.31 -2.13 3.67
CA VAL A 201 -8.67 -2.57 3.32
C VAL A 201 -8.71 -4.07 3.42
N THR A 202 -9.59 -4.61 4.26
CA THR A 202 -9.71 -6.06 4.46
C THR A 202 -11.12 -6.45 4.92
N HIS A 203 -11.48 -7.71 4.70
CA HIS A 203 -12.66 -8.37 5.27
C HIS A 203 -12.30 -9.30 6.45
N GLU A 204 -11.01 -9.41 6.80
CA GLU A 204 -10.51 -10.27 7.88
C GLU A 204 -10.65 -9.58 9.25
N MET A 205 -11.81 -9.77 9.90
CA MET A 205 -12.15 -9.07 11.15
C MET A 205 -11.18 -9.37 12.30
N ASN A 206 -10.80 -10.63 12.47
CA ASN A 206 -9.85 -11.04 13.51
C ASN A 206 -8.48 -10.38 13.33
N PHE A 207 -8.03 -10.27 12.08
CA PHE A 207 -6.80 -9.57 11.76
C PHE A 207 -6.93 -8.08 12.06
N ALA A 208 -8.03 -7.43 11.66
CA ALA A 208 -8.27 -6.01 11.92
C ALA A 208 -8.18 -5.68 13.41
N GLN A 209 -8.80 -6.48 14.28
CA GLN A 209 -8.77 -6.31 15.74
C GLN A 209 -7.36 -6.41 16.33
N ASN A 210 -6.49 -7.24 15.75
CA ASN A 210 -5.16 -7.53 16.28
C ASN A 210 -4.07 -6.57 15.78
N VAL A 211 -4.33 -5.80 14.69
CA VAL A 211 -3.31 -4.98 14.05
C VAL A 211 -3.62 -3.49 14.07
N ALA A 212 -4.91 -3.10 14.10
CA ALA A 212 -5.32 -1.72 13.96
C ALA A 212 -5.15 -0.90 15.24
N ASN A 213 -4.61 0.32 15.09
CA ASN A 213 -4.79 1.36 16.10
C ASN A 213 -6.22 1.92 16.04
N ARG A 214 -6.79 1.94 14.83
CA ARG A 214 -8.14 2.41 14.57
C ARG A 214 -8.79 1.63 13.43
N VAL A 215 -10.03 1.21 13.65
CA VAL A 215 -10.86 0.59 12.61
C VAL A 215 -11.93 1.59 12.20
N ILE A 216 -12.10 1.76 10.90
CA ILE A 216 -13.11 2.66 10.32
C ILE A 216 -14.07 1.82 9.51
N PHE A 217 -15.36 1.92 9.85
CA PHE A 217 -16.42 1.37 9.02
C PHE A 217 -16.76 2.39 7.93
N TYR A 218 -16.63 1.97 6.68
CA TYR A 218 -16.88 2.78 5.50
C TYR A 218 -18.04 2.19 4.68
N GLY A 219 -19.17 2.89 4.68
CA GLY A 219 -20.39 2.46 4.02
C GLY A 219 -21.44 3.54 3.95
#